data_fba2ca38c230795eb473d98dc160bcd5
#
_entry.id   fba2ca38c230795eb473d98dc160bcd5
#
_cell.length_a   1.000
_cell.length_b   1.000
_cell.length_c   1.000
_cell.angle_alpha   90.00
_cell.angle_beta   90.00
_cell.angle_gamma   90.00
#
_symmetry.space_group_name_H-M   'P 1'
#
loop_
_entity.id
_entity.type
_entity.pdbx_description
1 polymer ?
#
loop_
_entity_poly.entity_id
_entity_poly.type
_entity_poly.pdbx_seq_one_letter_code
_entity_poly.pdbx_strand_id
1 'polypeptide(L)'
;MLNIVDKQKEEQIPPVLRLGFRPFFLVSGIYAMFSIAVWVWLFTSGSPSPLSVPTMWWHAHEMLFGVAMAVVAGFLLTAVQTWTGVKGTSGVKLAFIVMLWLAARILFWTDTPLSVIAIVDTAFLAMTGWEVGYRVIVTKRWRNLFFIPMLLVAASANLASYATVKGMPPFSSSALWQAMLWWFMILISVMGGRVIPFFTAKRFQLEPPKPMLWLDVVAILPLLMLAVMSFFPLLPVLVSAVLMGIAGLAQAYRLYRWQGLKSMGEPLVWSLHLFYLALPVGLIAKAIFVSNPWISHSLIHLFAMGALAGVILAMIARVSMGHTGRAIYKGPKFRFAYLALVFATLVRVVGAILWSEYLQTWVIVAGIGWTVAFGGFVMCFGPMLLKARVDGHPG
;
A
#
# COMPACT_ATOMS: atom_id res chain seq x y z
N MET A 1 -3.72 6.18 -27.47
CA MET A 1 -4.36 5.22 -26.53
C MET A 1 -5.44 4.48 -27.30
N LEU A 2 -5.53 3.17 -27.18
CA LEU A 2 -6.64 2.40 -27.74
C LEU A 2 -7.94 2.89 -27.11
N ASN A 3 -8.97 3.23 -27.93
CA ASN A 3 -10.31 3.53 -27.45
C ASN A 3 -10.96 2.21 -26.97
N ILE A 4 -10.70 1.84 -25.72
CA ILE A 4 -11.22 0.62 -25.09
C ILE A 4 -12.67 0.84 -24.61
N VAL A 5 -13.12 2.08 -24.51
CA VAL A 5 -14.41 2.46 -23.91
C VAL A 5 -15.18 3.37 -24.85
N ASP A 6 -16.47 3.09 -24.99
CA ASP A 6 -17.43 3.94 -25.68
C ASP A 6 -17.65 5.22 -24.84
N LYS A 7 -17.30 6.37 -25.41
CA LYS A 7 -17.36 7.66 -24.72
C LYS A 7 -18.77 8.03 -24.27
N GLN A 8 -19.79 7.81 -25.12
CA GLN A 8 -21.18 8.16 -24.80
C GLN A 8 -21.72 7.37 -23.61
N LYS A 9 -21.41 6.05 -23.57
CA LYS A 9 -21.80 5.20 -22.43
C LYS A 9 -21.04 5.55 -21.15
N GLU A 10 -19.80 6.02 -21.25
CA GLU A 10 -19.03 6.37 -20.07
C GLU A 10 -19.43 7.74 -19.50
N GLU A 11 -19.84 8.68 -20.33
CA GLU A 11 -20.34 9.98 -19.88
C GLU A 11 -21.57 9.88 -18.98
N GLN A 12 -22.36 8.80 -19.12
CA GLN A 12 -23.51 8.50 -18.25
C GLN A 12 -23.08 8.01 -16.84
N ILE A 13 -21.80 7.62 -16.67
CA ILE A 13 -21.28 7.16 -15.39
C ILE A 13 -20.68 8.36 -14.63
N PRO A 14 -21.02 8.55 -13.34
CA PRO A 14 -20.35 9.58 -12.52
C PRO A 14 -18.83 9.46 -12.60
N PRO A 15 -18.08 10.55 -12.75
CA PRO A 15 -16.62 10.50 -12.97
C PRO A 15 -15.87 9.65 -11.93
N VAL A 16 -16.27 9.70 -10.66
CA VAL A 16 -15.66 8.93 -9.58
C VAL A 16 -15.81 7.42 -9.77
N LEU A 17 -16.80 6.95 -10.52
CA LEU A 17 -17.05 5.52 -10.76
C LEU A 17 -16.60 5.03 -12.14
N ARG A 18 -15.86 5.84 -12.91
CA ARG A 18 -15.40 5.45 -14.26
C ARG A 18 -14.23 4.49 -14.24
N LEU A 19 -13.29 4.65 -13.29
CA LEU A 19 -12.11 3.78 -13.12
C LEU A 19 -11.81 3.53 -11.64
N GLY A 20 -11.30 2.35 -11.32
CA GLY A 20 -11.07 1.88 -9.95
C GLY A 20 -10.22 2.80 -9.09
N PHE A 21 -9.17 3.45 -9.65
CA PHE A 21 -8.30 4.34 -8.89
C PHE A 21 -9.07 5.53 -8.28
N ARG A 22 -10.10 6.05 -8.95
CA ARG A 22 -10.79 7.27 -8.54
C ARG A 22 -11.45 7.14 -7.16
N PRO A 23 -12.41 6.21 -6.95
CA PRO A 23 -13.02 6.07 -5.64
C PRO A 23 -12.03 5.53 -4.62
N PHE A 24 -11.23 4.50 -4.96
CA PHE A 24 -10.38 3.85 -3.98
C PHE A 24 -9.24 4.73 -3.47
N PHE A 25 -8.61 5.57 -4.29
CA PHE A 25 -7.58 6.49 -3.82
C PHE A 25 -8.19 7.59 -2.95
N LEU A 26 -9.38 8.08 -3.30
CA LEU A 26 -10.07 9.07 -2.51
C LEU A 26 -10.47 8.52 -1.12
N VAL A 27 -11.17 7.39 -1.09
CA VAL A 27 -11.62 6.81 0.18
C VAL A 27 -10.45 6.32 1.03
N SER A 28 -9.38 5.77 0.42
CA SER A 28 -8.17 5.39 1.14
C SER A 28 -7.47 6.60 1.77
N GLY A 29 -7.35 7.71 1.04
CA GLY A 29 -6.76 8.96 1.58
C GLY A 29 -7.55 9.53 2.76
N ILE A 30 -8.88 9.57 2.65
CA ILE A 30 -9.77 10.02 3.74
C ILE A 30 -9.68 9.06 4.91
N TYR A 31 -9.74 7.75 4.64
CA TYR A 31 -9.70 6.75 5.69
C TYR A 31 -8.35 6.65 6.38
N ALA A 32 -7.25 6.90 5.68
CA ALA A 32 -5.91 6.98 6.27
C ALA A 32 -5.82 8.06 7.35
N MET A 33 -6.45 9.22 7.14
CA MET A 33 -6.53 10.28 8.17
C MET A 33 -7.41 9.86 9.34
N PHE A 34 -8.61 9.36 9.03
CA PHE A 34 -9.59 8.98 10.05
C PHE A 34 -9.05 7.86 10.95
N SER A 35 -8.54 6.79 10.37
CA SER A 35 -8.07 5.62 11.13
C SER A 35 -6.87 5.92 12.02
N ILE A 36 -5.96 6.81 11.59
CA ILE A 36 -4.84 7.24 12.45
C ILE A 36 -5.31 8.20 13.55
N ALA A 37 -6.25 9.10 13.28
CA ALA A 37 -6.81 9.96 14.33
C ALA A 37 -7.49 9.13 15.43
N VAL A 38 -8.30 8.14 15.04
CA VAL A 38 -8.93 7.18 15.95
C VAL A 38 -7.87 6.37 16.71
N TRP A 39 -6.87 5.84 16.01
CA TRP A 39 -5.79 5.08 16.64
C TRP A 39 -5.04 5.91 17.70
N VAL A 40 -4.65 7.13 17.37
CA VAL A 40 -3.96 8.03 18.31
C VAL A 40 -4.85 8.29 19.52
N TRP A 41 -6.13 8.59 19.31
CA TRP A 41 -7.08 8.80 20.41
C TRP A 41 -7.21 7.57 21.30
N LEU A 42 -7.45 6.38 20.74
CA LEU A 42 -7.59 5.14 21.52
C LEU A 42 -6.31 4.75 22.26
N PHE A 43 -5.13 5.01 21.63
CA PHE A 43 -3.84 4.68 22.24
C PHE A 43 -3.47 5.61 23.41
N THR A 44 -3.91 6.88 23.38
CA THR A 44 -3.47 7.90 24.34
C THR A 44 -4.50 8.24 25.40
N SER A 45 -5.80 8.02 25.15
CA SER A 45 -6.87 8.41 26.07
C SER A 45 -7.05 7.48 27.27
N GLY A 46 -6.58 6.21 27.17
CA GLY A 46 -6.89 5.18 28.17
C GLY A 46 -8.38 4.79 28.25
N SER A 47 -9.22 5.33 27.35
CA SER A 47 -10.66 5.05 27.31
C SER A 47 -10.95 3.65 26.80
N PRO A 48 -12.06 3.00 27.23
CA PRO A 48 -12.52 1.75 26.64
C PRO A 48 -12.72 1.89 25.14
N SER A 49 -12.27 0.88 24.40
CA SER A 49 -12.43 0.88 22.93
C SER A 49 -13.90 0.69 22.56
N PRO A 50 -14.49 1.55 21.69
CA PRO A 50 -15.83 1.36 21.16
C PRO A 50 -15.87 0.34 20.00
N LEU A 51 -14.73 -0.28 19.67
CA LEU A 51 -14.60 -1.21 18.56
C LEU A 51 -14.98 -2.63 18.99
N SER A 52 -15.55 -3.39 18.07
CA SER A 52 -15.89 -4.81 18.25
C SER A 52 -14.66 -5.75 18.32
N VAL A 53 -13.45 -5.20 18.17
CA VAL A 53 -12.16 -5.93 18.17
C VAL A 53 -11.10 -5.20 18.99
N PRO A 54 -10.01 -5.88 19.43
CA PRO A 54 -8.92 -5.24 20.16
C PRO A 54 -8.29 -4.09 19.35
N THR A 55 -8.02 -2.97 20.00
CA THR A 55 -7.54 -1.73 19.37
C THR A 55 -6.25 -1.92 18.57
N MET A 56 -5.27 -2.69 19.10
CA MET A 56 -4.01 -2.96 18.40
C MET A 56 -4.24 -3.81 17.16
N TRP A 57 -5.13 -4.81 17.26
CA TRP A 57 -5.52 -5.62 16.11
C TRP A 57 -6.20 -4.76 15.04
N TRP A 58 -7.14 -3.90 15.43
CA TRP A 58 -7.84 -3.00 14.51
C TRP A 58 -6.87 -2.06 13.80
N HIS A 59 -5.92 -1.45 14.53
CA HIS A 59 -4.92 -0.59 13.92
C HIS A 59 -4.13 -1.31 12.82
N ALA A 60 -3.56 -2.47 13.13
CA ALA A 60 -2.77 -3.23 12.15
C ALA A 60 -3.62 -3.67 10.95
N HIS A 61 -4.84 -4.16 11.22
CA HIS A 61 -5.80 -4.57 10.20
C HIS A 61 -6.16 -3.41 9.26
N GLU A 62 -6.56 -2.28 9.81
CA GLU A 62 -7.01 -1.14 9.02
C GLU A 62 -5.88 -0.46 8.23
N MET A 63 -4.65 -0.48 8.73
CA MET A 63 -3.51 0.01 7.94
C MET A 63 -3.22 -0.89 6.73
N LEU A 64 -3.32 -2.21 6.89
CA LEU A 64 -3.00 -3.18 5.84
C LEU A 64 -4.20 -3.43 4.91
N PHE A 65 -5.36 -3.80 5.46
CA PHE A 65 -6.53 -4.20 4.68
C PHE A 65 -7.50 -3.04 4.40
N GLY A 66 -7.58 -2.07 5.30
CA GLY A 66 -8.36 -0.86 5.10
C GLY A 66 -7.68 0.10 4.12
N VAL A 67 -6.53 0.66 4.49
CA VAL A 67 -5.85 1.71 3.72
C VAL A 67 -5.07 1.14 2.53
N ALA A 68 -4.10 0.25 2.80
CA ALA A 68 -3.18 -0.18 1.75
C ALA A 68 -3.87 -1.04 0.67
N MET A 69 -4.74 -1.99 1.06
CA MET A 69 -5.44 -2.83 0.10
C MET A 69 -6.49 -2.07 -0.73
N ALA A 70 -7.08 -0.98 -0.22
CA ALA A 70 -7.93 -0.11 -1.04
C ALA A 70 -7.13 0.52 -2.20
N VAL A 71 -5.90 0.98 -1.93
CA VAL A 71 -5.02 1.51 -2.99
C VAL A 71 -4.62 0.42 -3.97
N VAL A 72 -4.27 -0.78 -3.49
CA VAL A 72 -3.96 -1.94 -4.35
C VAL A 72 -5.14 -2.29 -5.25
N ALA A 73 -6.35 -2.36 -4.69
CA ALA A 73 -7.58 -2.62 -5.46
C ALA A 73 -7.82 -1.55 -6.52
N GLY A 74 -7.76 -0.28 -6.15
CA GLY A 74 -7.93 0.84 -7.08
C GLY A 74 -6.91 0.82 -8.22
N PHE A 75 -5.65 0.52 -7.88
CA PHE A 75 -4.57 0.38 -8.85
C PHE A 75 -4.82 -0.80 -9.80
N LEU A 76 -5.09 -1.99 -9.29
CA LEU A 76 -5.24 -3.20 -10.10
C LEU A 76 -6.48 -3.16 -11.00
N LEU A 77 -7.63 -2.69 -10.47
CA LEU A 77 -8.87 -2.51 -11.24
C LEU A 77 -8.71 -1.48 -12.37
N THR A 78 -7.76 -0.54 -12.24
CA THR A 78 -7.43 0.43 -13.29
C THR A 78 -6.42 -0.15 -14.29
N ALA A 79 -5.34 -0.73 -13.79
CA ALA A 79 -4.21 -1.19 -14.59
C ALA A 79 -4.60 -2.39 -15.48
N VAL A 80 -5.50 -3.26 -15.02
CA VAL A 80 -5.94 -4.44 -15.78
C VAL A 80 -6.55 -4.07 -17.13
N GLN A 81 -7.25 -2.93 -17.24
CA GLN A 81 -7.75 -2.43 -18.52
C GLN A 81 -6.62 -2.20 -19.52
N THR A 82 -5.54 -1.54 -19.09
CA THR A 82 -4.39 -1.27 -19.95
C THR A 82 -3.63 -2.56 -20.33
N TRP A 83 -3.55 -3.51 -19.42
CA TRP A 83 -2.83 -4.76 -19.64
C TRP A 83 -3.54 -5.71 -20.60
N THR A 84 -4.87 -5.71 -20.55
CA THR A 84 -5.71 -6.69 -21.25
C THR A 84 -6.37 -6.13 -22.50
N GLY A 85 -6.53 -4.81 -22.61
CA GLY A 85 -7.33 -4.17 -23.64
C GLY A 85 -8.84 -4.35 -23.43
N VAL A 86 -9.28 -4.92 -22.30
CA VAL A 86 -10.69 -5.10 -21.95
C VAL A 86 -11.13 -4.00 -21.00
N LYS A 87 -12.34 -3.48 -21.17
CA LYS A 87 -12.92 -2.44 -20.29
C LYS A 87 -12.80 -2.81 -18.82
N GLY A 88 -12.28 -1.88 -18.02
CA GLY A 88 -12.15 -2.00 -16.57
C GLY A 88 -13.50 -2.04 -15.85
N THR A 89 -13.48 -2.36 -14.56
CA THR A 89 -14.66 -2.32 -13.70
C THR A 89 -15.07 -0.87 -13.48
N SER A 90 -16.34 -0.54 -13.75
CA SER A 90 -16.90 0.81 -13.68
C SER A 90 -18.38 0.80 -13.28
N GLY A 91 -18.94 1.97 -12.98
CA GLY A 91 -20.37 2.16 -12.66
C GLY A 91 -20.79 1.37 -11.43
N VAL A 92 -21.97 0.74 -11.49
CA VAL A 92 -22.60 0.03 -10.36
C VAL A 92 -21.71 -1.09 -9.79
N LYS A 93 -20.99 -1.84 -10.65
CA LYS A 93 -20.08 -2.88 -10.17
C LYS A 93 -18.95 -2.31 -9.34
N LEU A 94 -18.35 -1.21 -9.77
CA LEU A 94 -17.30 -0.55 -9.02
C LEU A 94 -17.85 0.03 -7.71
N ALA A 95 -19.02 0.67 -7.76
CA ALA A 95 -19.69 1.18 -6.56
C ALA A 95 -19.93 0.05 -5.54
N PHE A 96 -20.38 -1.12 -5.99
CA PHE A 96 -20.61 -2.27 -5.11
C PHE A 96 -19.33 -2.73 -4.39
N ILE A 97 -18.19 -2.81 -5.10
CA ILE A 97 -16.90 -3.17 -4.48
C ILE A 97 -16.48 -2.11 -3.45
N VAL A 98 -16.66 -0.83 -3.75
CA VAL A 98 -16.39 0.27 -2.82
C VAL A 98 -17.30 0.19 -1.60
N MET A 99 -18.58 -0.13 -1.79
CA MET A 99 -19.53 -0.27 -0.68
C MET A 99 -19.23 -1.46 0.22
N LEU A 100 -18.76 -2.60 -0.31
CA LEU A 100 -18.28 -3.72 0.51
C LEU A 100 -17.11 -3.29 1.39
N TRP A 101 -16.13 -2.58 0.81
CA TRP A 101 -15.01 -2.04 1.57
C TRP A 101 -15.48 -1.08 2.67
N LEU A 102 -16.36 -0.14 2.35
CA LEU A 102 -16.87 0.86 3.30
C LEU A 102 -17.72 0.21 4.41
N ALA A 103 -18.59 -0.74 4.03
CA ALA A 103 -19.43 -1.45 4.99
C ALA A 103 -18.61 -2.14 6.07
N ALA A 104 -17.54 -2.83 5.71
CA ALA A 104 -16.67 -3.48 6.71
C ALA A 104 -16.08 -2.46 7.71
N ARG A 105 -15.68 -1.26 7.24
CA ARG A 105 -15.15 -0.19 8.13
C ARG A 105 -16.21 0.32 9.10
N ILE A 106 -17.45 0.46 8.65
CA ILE A 106 -18.56 0.91 9.50
C ILE A 106 -18.97 -0.18 10.52
N LEU A 107 -18.99 -1.44 10.09
CA LEU A 107 -19.42 -2.56 10.93
C LEU A 107 -18.55 -2.78 12.16
N PHE A 108 -17.27 -2.35 12.17
CA PHE A 108 -16.42 -2.39 13.37
C PHE A 108 -16.94 -1.53 14.54
N TRP A 109 -17.82 -0.58 14.27
CA TRP A 109 -18.40 0.35 15.25
C TRP A 109 -19.81 -0.06 15.72
N THR A 110 -20.23 -1.26 15.37
CA THR A 110 -21.55 -1.79 15.67
C THR A 110 -21.43 -3.14 16.39
N ASP A 111 -22.54 -3.62 16.95
CA ASP A 111 -22.62 -4.94 17.59
C ASP A 111 -22.76 -6.09 16.56
N THR A 112 -22.35 -5.86 15.32
CA THR A 112 -22.43 -6.87 14.27
C THR A 112 -21.50 -8.05 14.59
N PRO A 113 -21.97 -9.30 14.42
CA PRO A 113 -21.14 -10.48 14.62
C PRO A 113 -19.87 -10.44 13.78
N LEU A 114 -18.73 -10.74 14.41
CA LEU A 114 -17.40 -10.68 13.76
C LEU A 114 -17.31 -11.51 12.48
N SER A 115 -18.05 -12.63 12.40
CA SER A 115 -18.15 -13.45 11.18
C SER A 115 -18.78 -12.72 10.00
N VAL A 116 -19.76 -11.86 10.23
CA VAL A 116 -20.41 -11.04 9.18
C VAL A 116 -19.40 -9.99 8.69
N ILE A 117 -18.71 -9.32 9.62
CA ILE A 117 -17.65 -8.34 9.26
C ILE A 117 -16.58 -9.02 8.41
N ALA A 118 -16.10 -10.21 8.83
CA ALA A 118 -15.11 -10.99 8.12
C ALA A 118 -15.53 -11.34 6.68
N ILE A 119 -16.79 -11.76 6.50
CA ILE A 119 -17.34 -12.10 5.18
C ILE A 119 -17.40 -10.85 4.29
N VAL A 120 -17.95 -9.75 4.79
CA VAL A 120 -18.09 -8.50 4.02
C VAL A 120 -16.74 -7.95 3.60
N ASP A 121 -15.79 -7.92 4.53
CA ASP A 121 -14.45 -7.39 4.28
C ASP A 121 -13.65 -8.29 3.31
N THR A 122 -13.74 -9.60 3.48
CA THR A 122 -13.09 -10.55 2.55
C THR A 122 -13.74 -10.53 1.17
N ALA A 123 -15.06 -10.33 1.08
CA ALA A 123 -15.78 -10.23 -0.18
C ALA A 123 -15.27 -9.07 -1.06
N PHE A 124 -14.88 -7.95 -0.46
CA PHE A 124 -14.21 -6.85 -1.19
C PHE A 124 -12.96 -7.31 -1.94
N LEU A 125 -12.07 -8.07 -1.27
CA LEU A 125 -10.84 -8.58 -1.86
C LEU A 125 -11.11 -9.69 -2.89
N ALA A 126 -12.05 -10.59 -2.59
CA ALA A 126 -12.45 -11.67 -3.50
C ALA A 126 -13.03 -11.12 -4.80
N MET A 127 -13.92 -10.11 -4.73
CA MET A 127 -14.48 -9.47 -5.92
C MET A 127 -13.42 -8.68 -6.70
N THR A 128 -12.50 -8.00 -6.02
CA THR A 128 -11.35 -7.36 -6.69
C THR A 128 -10.52 -8.40 -7.44
N GLY A 129 -10.21 -9.52 -6.78
CA GLY A 129 -9.48 -10.63 -7.38
C GLY A 129 -10.20 -11.25 -8.59
N TRP A 130 -11.52 -11.42 -8.51
CA TRP A 130 -12.35 -11.90 -9.60
C TRP A 130 -12.30 -10.96 -10.82
N GLU A 131 -12.55 -9.67 -10.61
CA GLU A 131 -12.56 -8.66 -11.69
C GLU A 131 -11.21 -8.53 -12.41
N VAL A 132 -10.11 -8.63 -11.68
CA VAL A 132 -8.76 -8.63 -12.24
C VAL A 132 -8.46 -9.98 -12.91
N GLY A 133 -8.71 -11.09 -12.21
CA GLY A 133 -8.40 -12.44 -12.64
C GLY A 133 -9.12 -12.85 -13.92
N TYR A 134 -10.43 -12.61 -13.98
CA TYR A 134 -11.25 -12.88 -15.16
C TYR A 134 -10.62 -12.26 -16.43
N ARG A 135 -10.28 -10.97 -16.40
CA ARG A 135 -9.71 -10.25 -17.55
C ARG A 135 -8.34 -10.80 -17.96
N VAL A 136 -7.49 -11.09 -16.99
CA VAL A 136 -6.15 -11.65 -17.27
C VAL A 136 -6.24 -13.02 -17.91
N ILE A 137 -7.12 -13.91 -17.43
CA ILE A 137 -7.28 -15.28 -17.90
C ILE A 137 -7.89 -15.30 -19.31
N VAL A 138 -9.02 -14.59 -19.53
CA VAL A 138 -9.71 -14.56 -20.81
C VAL A 138 -8.84 -13.99 -21.93
N THR A 139 -8.00 -13.00 -21.62
CA THR A 139 -7.09 -12.39 -22.61
C THR A 139 -5.72 -13.07 -22.68
N LYS A 140 -5.50 -14.14 -21.91
CA LYS A 140 -4.25 -14.90 -21.85
C LYS A 140 -3.01 -14.04 -21.56
N ARG A 141 -3.17 -12.98 -20.75
CA ARG A 141 -2.08 -12.08 -20.35
C ARG A 141 -1.27 -12.64 -19.18
N TRP A 142 -0.68 -13.80 -19.36
CA TRP A 142 -0.02 -14.63 -18.34
C TRP A 142 1.04 -13.88 -17.52
N ARG A 143 1.69 -12.88 -18.09
CA ARG A 143 2.66 -12.04 -17.38
C ARG A 143 2.05 -11.33 -16.15
N ASN A 144 0.73 -11.12 -16.13
CA ASN A 144 0.00 -10.48 -15.03
C ASN A 144 -0.73 -11.50 -14.15
N LEU A 145 -0.58 -12.81 -14.42
CA LEU A 145 -1.19 -13.88 -13.61
C LEU A 145 -0.72 -13.83 -12.14
N PHE A 146 0.49 -13.34 -11.90
CA PHE A 146 1.06 -13.16 -10.56
C PHE A 146 0.13 -12.45 -9.57
N PHE A 147 -0.69 -11.50 -10.02
CA PHE A 147 -1.58 -10.75 -9.13
C PHE A 147 -2.74 -11.59 -8.58
N ILE A 148 -3.12 -12.68 -9.26
CA ILE A 148 -4.22 -13.55 -8.80
C ILE A 148 -3.83 -14.27 -7.51
N PRO A 149 -2.76 -15.07 -7.44
CA PRO A 149 -2.35 -15.70 -6.19
C PRO A 149 -2.01 -14.68 -5.10
N MET A 150 -1.46 -13.51 -5.46
CA MET A 150 -1.22 -12.43 -4.50
C MET A 150 -2.53 -11.95 -3.84
N LEU A 151 -3.58 -11.70 -4.61
CA LEU A 151 -4.89 -11.30 -4.07
C LEU A 151 -5.58 -12.43 -3.30
N LEU A 152 -5.44 -13.67 -3.73
CA LEU A 152 -5.97 -14.83 -2.99
C LEU A 152 -5.29 -14.98 -1.62
N VAL A 153 -3.97 -14.84 -1.55
CA VAL A 153 -3.23 -14.85 -0.27
C VAL A 153 -3.70 -13.70 0.62
N ALA A 154 -3.87 -12.48 0.07
CA ALA A 154 -4.35 -11.35 0.84
C ALA A 154 -5.78 -11.57 1.36
N ALA A 155 -6.70 -12.11 0.55
CA ALA A 155 -8.06 -12.42 0.97
C ALA A 155 -8.09 -13.51 2.05
N SER A 156 -7.28 -14.57 1.90
CA SER A 156 -7.14 -15.62 2.89
C SER A 156 -6.55 -15.11 4.21
N ALA A 157 -5.53 -14.25 4.14
CA ALA A 157 -4.92 -13.61 5.31
C ALA A 157 -5.91 -12.67 6.01
N ASN A 158 -6.72 -11.92 5.25
CA ASN A 158 -7.77 -11.09 5.80
C ASN A 158 -8.78 -11.94 6.58
N LEU A 159 -9.30 -13.00 5.97
CA LEU A 159 -10.24 -13.90 6.62
C LEU A 159 -9.63 -14.56 7.87
N ALA A 160 -8.40 -15.07 7.77
CA ALA A 160 -7.69 -15.66 8.89
C ALA A 160 -7.45 -14.68 10.05
N SER A 161 -7.28 -13.38 9.75
CA SER A 161 -7.07 -12.37 10.78
C SER A 161 -8.21 -12.31 11.80
N TYR A 162 -9.45 -12.47 11.34
CA TYR A 162 -10.63 -12.48 12.22
C TYR A 162 -10.66 -13.68 13.17
N ALA A 163 -10.14 -14.84 12.75
CA ALA A 163 -9.99 -16.00 13.62
C ALA A 163 -9.02 -15.70 14.77
N THR A 164 -7.97 -14.92 14.54
CA THR A 164 -6.99 -14.57 15.57
C THR A 164 -7.57 -13.68 16.69
N VAL A 165 -8.64 -12.92 16.43
CA VAL A 165 -9.36 -12.14 17.46
C VAL A 165 -9.93 -13.05 18.52
N LYS A 166 -10.40 -14.24 18.15
CA LYS A 166 -10.94 -15.26 19.05
C LYS A 166 -9.88 -16.19 19.63
N GLY A 167 -8.59 -15.93 19.38
CA GLY A 167 -7.49 -16.80 19.81
C GLY A 167 -7.50 -18.18 19.14
N MET A 168 -8.16 -18.30 17.98
CA MET A 168 -8.24 -19.59 17.27
C MET A 168 -6.91 -19.91 16.56
N PRO A 169 -6.36 -21.13 16.78
CA PRO A 169 -5.17 -21.58 16.06
C PRO A 169 -5.46 -21.67 14.54
N PRO A 170 -4.43 -21.78 13.67
CA PRO A 170 -3.06 -22.11 14.02
C PRO A 170 -2.11 -20.91 14.19
N PHE A 171 -2.55 -19.66 13.88
CA PHE A 171 -1.63 -18.54 13.81
C PHE A 171 -1.98 -17.43 14.80
N SER A 172 -0.95 -16.70 15.28
CA SER A 172 -1.14 -15.48 16.06
C SER A 172 -1.38 -14.27 15.16
N SER A 173 -2.05 -13.24 15.69
CA SER A 173 -2.22 -11.98 14.97
C SER A 173 -0.88 -11.36 14.56
N SER A 174 0.13 -11.41 15.43
CA SER A 174 1.45 -10.84 15.15
C SER A 174 2.16 -11.54 13.99
N ALA A 175 2.08 -12.88 13.92
CA ALA A 175 2.63 -13.66 12.80
C ALA A 175 1.98 -13.26 11.47
N LEU A 176 0.65 -13.11 11.50
CA LEU A 176 -0.12 -12.74 10.31
C LEU A 176 0.19 -11.32 9.86
N TRP A 177 0.27 -10.35 10.78
CA TRP A 177 0.64 -8.97 10.44
C TRP A 177 2.05 -8.88 9.88
N GLN A 178 2.99 -9.64 10.44
CA GLN A 178 4.35 -9.68 9.93
C GLN A 178 4.41 -10.32 8.53
N ALA A 179 3.72 -11.43 8.30
CA ALA A 179 3.64 -12.07 6.99
C ALA A 179 3.01 -11.13 5.94
N MET A 180 1.94 -10.42 6.30
CA MET A 180 1.31 -9.44 5.42
C MET A 180 2.21 -8.22 5.13
N LEU A 181 3.00 -7.79 6.09
CA LEU A 181 3.98 -6.72 5.85
C LEU A 181 5.03 -7.18 4.83
N TRP A 182 5.56 -8.42 4.95
CA TRP A 182 6.45 -9.00 3.94
C TRP A 182 5.78 -9.15 2.58
N TRP A 183 4.51 -9.53 2.56
CA TRP A 183 3.71 -9.57 1.33
C TRP A 183 3.67 -8.20 0.62
N PHE A 184 3.44 -7.12 1.37
CA PHE A 184 3.49 -5.77 0.81
C PHE A 184 4.90 -5.39 0.34
N MET A 185 5.95 -5.79 1.07
CA MET A 185 7.34 -5.53 0.64
C MET A 185 7.67 -6.28 -0.66
N ILE A 186 7.18 -7.49 -0.84
CA ILE A 186 7.26 -8.23 -2.11
C ILE A 186 6.54 -7.45 -3.23
N LEU A 187 5.30 -7.02 -2.97
CA LEU A 187 4.53 -6.25 -3.95
C LEU A 187 5.24 -4.95 -4.35
N ILE A 188 5.77 -4.21 -3.38
CA ILE A 188 6.55 -2.99 -3.62
C ILE A 188 7.83 -3.30 -4.41
N SER A 189 8.53 -4.39 -4.07
CA SER A 189 9.73 -4.80 -4.77
C SER A 189 9.45 -5.14 -6.24
N VAL A 190 8.38 -5.90 -6.52
CA VAL A 190 7.96 -6.27 -7.88
C VAL A 190 7.49 -5.05 -8.65
N MET A 191 6.57 -4.27 -8.08
CA MET A 191 5.97 -3.11 -8.77
C MET A 191 6.95 -1.95 -8.88
N GLY A 192 7.70 -1.66 -7.81
CA GLY A 192 8.73 -0.62 -7.81
C GLY A 192 9.78 -0.88 -8.88
N GLY A 193 10.23 -2.14 -9.01
CA GLY A 193 11.19 -2.54 -10.06
C GLY A 193 10.68 -2.37 -11.49
N ARG A 194 9.36 -2.35 -11.68
CA ARG A 194 8.74 -2.10 -13.01
C ARG A 194 8.51 -0.61 -13.27
N VAL A 195 8.01 0.12 -12.26
CA VAL A 195 7.48 1.48 -12.48
C VAL A 195 8.48 2.58 -12.17
N ILE A 196 9.35 2.43 -11.14
CA ILE A 196 10.27 3.48 -10.73
C ILE A 196 11.32 3.75 -11.82
N PRO A 197 12.07 2.75 -12.32
CA PRO A 197 13.04 2.99 -13.39
C PRO A 197 12.38 3.46 -14.69
N PHE A 198 11.18 2.97 -15.02
CA PHE A 198 10.43 3.42 -16.18
C PHE A 198 10.07 4.91 -16.08
N PHE A 199 9.55 5.37 -14.93
CA PHE A 199 9.19 6.77 -14.75
C PHE A 199 10.39 7.69 -14.74
N THR A 200 11.51 7.26 -14.14
CA THR A 200 12.77 7.99 -14.13
C THR A 200 13.32 8.13 -15.56
N ALA A 201 13.44 7.02 -16.28
CA ALA A 201 13.93 7.01 -17.65
C ALA A 201 13.06 7.90 -18.56
N LYS A 202 11.74 7.75 -18.50
CA LYS A 202 10.80 8.54 -19.33
C LYS A 202 10.85 10.05 -19.03
N ARG A 203 10.99 10.43 -17.75
CA ARG A 203 11.00 11.85 -17.36
C ARG A 203 12.28 12.55 -17.76
N PHE A 204 13.42 11.90 -17.62
CA PHE A 204 14.75 12.47 -17.81
C PHE A 204 15.44 12.01 -19.09
N GLN A 205 14.71 11.32 -19.97
CA GLN A 205 15.23 10.79 -21.26
C GLN A 205 16.48 9.92 -21.09
N LEU A 206 16.46 9.09 -20.03
CA LEU A 206 17.55 8.17 -19.72
C LEU A 206 17.26 6.78 -20.32
N GLU A 207 18.33 6.03 -20.58
CA GLU A 207 18.19 4.61 -20.86
C GLU A 207 17.73 3.86 -19.59
N PRO A 208 16.65 3.05 -19.69
CA PRO A 208 16.25 2.23 -18.56
C PRO A 208 17.34 1.17 -18.27
N PRO A 209 17.55 0.81 -16.99
CA PRO A 209 18.55 -0.19 -16.61
C PRO A 209 18.17 -1.55 -17.24
N LYS A 210 19.17 -2.26 -17.76
CA LYS A 210 18.99 -3.62 -18.31
C LYS A 210 18.44 -4.56 -17.23
N PRO A 211 17.43 -5.40 -17.53
CA PRO A 211 16.89 -6.37 -16.57
C PRO A 211 17.99 -7.34 -16.10
N MET A 212 17.99 -7.67 -14.82
CA MET A 212 18.89 -8.64 -14.19
C MET A 212 18.05 -9.62 -13.36
N LEU A 213 17.66 -10.75 -13.97
CA LEU A 213 16.76 -11.72 -13.33
C LEU A 213 17.32 -12.25 -11.99
N TRP A 214 18.64 -12.54 -11.94
CA TRP A 214 19.27 -13.03 -10.71
C TRP A 214 19.11 -12.02 -9.57
N LEU A 215 19.26 -10.71 -9.86
CA LEU A 215 19.12 -9.65 -8.87
C LEU A 215 17.67 -9.52 -8.39
N ASP A 216 16.69 -9.68 -9.28
CA ASP A 216 15.27 -9.69 -8.90
C ASP A 216 14.96 -10.89 -8.00
N VAL A 217 15.50 -12.08 -8.31
CA VAL A 217 15.32 -13.28 -7.49
C VAL A 217 15.95 -13.08 -6.10
N VAL A 218 17.20 -12.61 -6.02
CA VAL A 218 17.91 -12.37 -4.74
C VAL A 218 17.23 -11.26 -3.91
N ALA A 219 16.58 -10.30 -4.57
CA ALA A 219 15.85 -9.23 -3.87
C ALA A 219 14.48 -9.68 -3.34
N ILE A 220 13.83 -10.68 -3.96
CA ILE A 220 12.43 -11.04 -3.66
C ILE A 220 12.32 -12.38 -2.92
N LEU A 221 13.09 -13.39 -3.29
CA LEU A 221 12.99 -14.71 -2.68
C LEU A 221 13.22 -14.70 -1.15
N PRO A 222 14.21 -13.98 -0.59
CA PRO A 222 14.34 -13.90 0.86
C PRO A 222 13.12 -13.26 1.56
N LEU A 223 12.45 -12.29 0.93
CA LEU A 223 11.23 -11.70 1.49
C LEU A 223 10.09 -12.73 1.55
N LEU A 224 9.97 -13.60 0.54
CA LEU A 224 9.01 -14.70 0.54
C LEU A 224 9.34 -15.70 1.66
N MET A 225 10.61 -16.05 1.83
CA MET A 225 11.05 -16.93 2.92
C MET A 225 10.72 -16.31 4.30
N LEU A 226 10.97 -15.01 4.49
CA LEU A 226 10.63 -14.29 5.72
C LEU A 226 9.12 -14.27 5.98
N ALA A 227 8.28 -14.16 4.93
CA ALA A 227 6.83 -14.25 5.06
C ALA A 227 6.39 -15.63 5.56
N VAL A 228 6.96 -16.70 5.01
CA VAL A 228 6.70 -18.08 5.47
C VAL A 228 7.20 -18.29 6.90
N MET A 229 8.43 -17.83 7.21
CA MET A 229 9.02 -17.94 8.55
C MET A 229 8.23 -17.21 9.64
N SER A 230 7.41 -16.22 9.27
CA SER A 230 6.52 -15.54 10.22
C SER A 230 5.52 -16.51 10.88
N PHE A 231 5.13 -17.56 10.16
CA PHE A 231 4.22 -18.60 10.67
C PHE A 231 4.93 -19.78 11.29
N PHE A 232 6.17 -20.03 10.90
CA PHE A 232 6.95 -21.21 11.30
C PHE A 232 8.32 -20.77 11.84
N PRO A 233 8.39 -20.31 13.12
CA PRO A 233 9.65 -19.82 13.71
C PRO A 233 10.59 -20.98 14.10
N LEU A 234 10.81 -21.92 13.17
CA LEU A 234 11.61 -23.13 13.39
C LEU A 234 13.11 -22.91 13.18
N LEU A 235 13.49 -21.82 12.52
CA LEU A 235 14.89 -21.55 12.18
C LEU A 235 15.51 -20.55 13.15
N PRO A 236 16.85 -20.66 13.39
CA PRO A 236 17.56 -19.69 14.20
C PRO A 236 17.35 -18.26 13.73
N VAL A 237 17.31 -17.32 14.65
CA VAL A 237 17.13 -15.88 14.36
C VAL A 237 18.19 -15.34 13.40
N LEU A 238 19.38 -15.92 13.39
CA LEU A 238 20.46 -15.61 12.48
C LEU A 238 20.07 -15.83 11.00
N VAL A 239 19.27 -16.87 10.72
CA VAL A 239 18.77 -17.11 9.33
C VAL A 239 17.92 -15.93 8.85
N SER A 240 17.03 -15.44 9.70
CA SER A 240 16.25 -14.24 9.37
C SER A 240 17.11 -13.02 9.14
N ALA A 241 18.18 -12.83 9.95
CA ALA A 241 19.13 -11.73 9.78
C ALA A 241 19.88 -11.82 8.45
N VAL A 242 20.36 -13.01 8.08
CA VAL A 242 21.04 -13.24 6.79
C VAL A 242 20.11 -12.97 5.61
N LEU A 243 18.86 -13.48 5.66
CA LEU A 243 17.87 -13.24 4.60
C LEU A 243 17.56 -11.75 4.45
N MET A 244 17.36 -11.04 5.57
CA MET A 244 17.15 -9.59 5.56
C MET A 244 18.34 -8.83 5.01
N GLY A 245 19.58 -9.21 5.40
CA GLY A 245 20.81 -8.62 4.90
C GLY A 245 20.96 -8.79 3.38
N ILE A 246 20.80 -10.02 2.88
CA ILE A 246 20.87 -10.33 1.44
C ILE A 246 19.82 -9.54 0.67
N ALA A 247 18.56 -9.58 1.10
CA ALA A 247 17.49 -8.82 0.44
C ALA A 247 17.79 -7.32 0.49
N GLY A 248 18.22 -6.80 1.63
CA GLY A 248 18.52 -5.37 1.81
C GLY A 248 19.60 -4.87 0.86
N LEU A 249 20.71 -5.60 0.74
CA LEU A 249 21.79 -5.27 -0.19
C LEU A 249 21.34 -5.36 -1.66
N ALA A 250 20.60 -6.39 -2.00
CA ALA A 250 20.02 -6.55 -3.36
C ALA A 250 19.06 -5.41 -3.70
N GLN A 251 18.16 -5.01 -2.79
CA GLN A 251 17.23 -3.88 -2.97
C GLN A 251 17.99 -2.55 -3.07
N ALA A 252 19.03 -2.34 -2.27
CA ALA A 252 19.88 -1.14 -2.35
C ALA A 252 20.58 -1.04 -3.71
N TYR A 253 21.13 -2.14 -4.20
CA TYR A 253 21.77 -2.18 -5.51
C TYR A 253 20.77 -1.96 -6.66
N ARG A 254 19.56 -2.51 -6.58
CA ARG A 254 18.48 -2.21 -7.54
C ARG A 254 18.16 -0.72 -7.56
N LEU A 255 17.98 -0.10 -6.39
CA LEU A 255 17.67 1.32 -6.26
C LEU A 255 18.79 2.20 -6.83
N TYR A 256 20.05 1.88 -6.56
CA TYR A 256 21.21 2.56 -7.13
C TYR A 256 21.17 2.55 -8.67
N ARG A 257 20.88 1.40 -9.27
CA ARG A 257 20.78 1.26 -10.74
C ARG A 257 19.66 2.10 -11.37
N TRP A 258 18.65 2.47 -10.62
CA TRP A 258 17.52 3.27 -11.13
C TRP A 258 17.83 4.78 -11.24
N GLN A 259 19.03 5.20 -10.93
CA GLN A 259 19.55 6.57 -11.12
C GLN A 259 18.71 7.65 -10.40
N GLY A 260 18.25 7.37 -9.18
CA GLY A 260 17.36 8.24 -8.40
C GLY A 260 17.88 9.66 -8.17
N LEU A 261 19.20 9.85 -8.04
CA LEU A 261 19.81 11.17 -7.85
C LEU A 261 19.50 12.14 -9.00
N LYS A 262 19.31 11.64 -10.22
CA LYS A 262 18.90 12.47 -11.37
C LYS A 262 17.46 12.99 -11.26
N SER A 263 16.66 12.45 -10.33
CA SER A 263 15.26 12.80 -10.17
C SER A 263 14.98 13.92 -9.17
N MET A 264 15.97 14.46 -8.48
CA MET A 264 15.81 15.40 -7.35
C MET A 264 15.01 16.67 -7.67
N GLY A 265 14.97 17.10 -8.92
CA GLY A 265 14.15 18.24 -9.37
C GLY A 265 12.66 17.94 -9.54
N GLU A 266 12.23 16.65 -9.52
CA GLU A 266 10.86 16.26 -9.84
C GLU A 266 10.21 15.48 -8.69
N PRO A 267 9.33 16.13 -7.88
CA PRO A 267 8.72 15.51 -6.69
C PRO A 267 7.99 14.20 -6.95
N LEU A 268 7.28 14.08 -8.08
CA LEU A 268 6.54 12.86 -8.44
C LEU A 268 7.45 11.71 -8.91
N VAL A 269 8.77 11.91 -8.93
CA VAL A 269 9.74 10.87 -9.27
C VAL A 269 10.68 10.61 -8.11
N TRP A 270 11.33 11.66 -7.52
CA TRP A 270 12.23 11.42 -6.40
C TRP A 270 11.53 10.83 -5.17
N SER A 271 10.24 11.14 -4.95
CA SER A 271 9.47 10.55 -3.85
C SER A 271 9.40 9.03 -3.93
N LEU A 272 9.26 8.47 -5.14
CA LEU A 272 9.27 7.00 -5.33
C LEU A 272 10.61 6.39 -4.92
N HIS A 273 11.72 7.02 -5.27
CA HIS A 273 13.06 6.57 -4.88
C HIS A 273 13.27 6.70 -3.37
N LEU A 274 12.88 7.83 -2.79
CA LEU A 274 13.04 8.12 -1.36
C LEU A 274 12.26 7.11 -0.51
N PHE A 275 11.00 6.87 -0.84
CA PHE A 275 10.18 5.94 -0.08
C PHE A 275 10.56 4.48 -0.32
N TYR A 276 11.01 4.14 -1.53
CA TYR A 276 11.56 2.81 -1.77
C TYR A 276 12.85 2.57 -0.96
N LEU A 277 13.66 3.60 -0.72
CA LEU A 277 14.88 3.52 0.09
C LEU A 277 14.60 3.00 1.51
N ALA A 278 13.41 3.27 2.06
CA ALA A 278 13.03 2.76 3.37
C ALA A 278 13.02 1.21 3.45
N LEU A 279 12.80 0.52 2.32
CA LEU A 279 12.82 -0.95 2.25
C LEU A 279 14.25 -1.50 2.48
N PRO A 280 15.28 -1.18 1.68
CA PRO A 280 16.63 -1.69 1.94
C PRO A 280 17.20 -1.21 3.28
N VAL A 281 16.96 0.04 3.69
CA VAL A 281 17.42 0.56 4.98
C VAL A 281 16.75 -0.22 6.13
N GLY A 282 15.45 -0.44 6.07
CA GLY A 282 14.72 -1.21 7.08
C GLY A 282 15.20 -2.66 7.17
N LEU A 283 15.46 -3.32 6.03
CA LEU A 283 15.96 -4.69 5.98
C LEU A 283 17.35 -4.80 6.61
N ILE A 284 18.30 -3.92 6.24
CA ILE A 284 19.65 -3.92 6.78
C ILE A 284 19.64 -3.59 8.28
N ALA A 285 18.88 -2.56 8.68
CA ALA A 285 18.77 -2.20 10.10
C ALA A 285 18.15 -3.35 10.93
N LYS A 286 17.08 -3.99 10.44
CA LYS A 286 16.45 -5.11 11.13
C LYS A 286 17.35 -6.34 11.19
N ALA A 287 18.21 -6.57 10.18
CA ALA A 287 19.23 -7.63 10.21
C ALA A 287 20.27 -7.38 11.30
N ILE A 288 20.75 -6.14 11.42
CA ILE A 288 21.75 -5.74 12.44
C ILE A 288 21.16 -5.85 13.86
N PHE A 289 19.95 -5.37 14.06
CA PHE A 289 19.28 -5.33 15.36
C PHE A 289 18.32 -6.49 15.61
N VAL A 290 18.50 -7.62 14.93
CA VAL A 290 17.59 -8.78 15.01
C VAL A 290 17.46 -9.33 16.43
N SER A 291 18.52 -9.26 17.23
CA SER A 291 18.53 -9.71 18.63
C SER A 291 17.99 -8.69 19.64
N ASN A 292 17.65 -7.48 19.20
CA ASN A 292 17.03 -6.46 20.04
C ASN A 292 15.54 -6.35 19.71
N PRO A 293 14.63 -6.92 20.52
CA PRO A 293 13.19 -6.95 20.21
C PRO A 293 12.59 -5.55 20.10
N TRP A 294 13.00 -4.59 20.91
CA TRP A 294 12.48 -3.22 20.92
C TRP A 294 12.82 -2.49 19.63
N ILE A 295 14.08 -2.48 19.22
CA ILE A 295 14.52 -1.86 17.97
C ILE A 295 13.88 -2.57 16.77
N SER A 296 13.93 -3.90 16.75
CA SER A 296 13.37 -4.72 15.67
C SER A 296 11.86 -4.49 15.50
N HIS A 297 11.11 -4.29 16.61
CA HIS A 297 9.69 -3.95 16.56
C HIS A 297 9.45 -2.53 16.07
N SER A 298 10.22 -1.55 16.54
CA SER A 298 10.12 -0.16 16.10
C SER A 298 10.37 0.00 14.59
N LEU A 299 11.30 -0.77 14.03
CA LEU A 299 11.61 -0.80 12.60
C LEU A 299 10.45 -1.30 11.72
N ILE A 300 9.42 -1.95 12.27
CA ILE A 300 8.20 -2.31 11.53
C ILE A 300 7.57 -1.05 10.90
N HIS A 301 7.60 0.09 11.60
CA HIS A 301 7.05 1.34 11.09
C HIS A 301 7.88 1.95 9.95
N LEU A 302 9.17 1.63 9.83
CA LEU A 302 9.96 2.03 8.67
C LEU A 302 9.46 1.32 7.39
N PHE A 303 9.03 0.06 7.49
CA PHE A 303 8.39 -0.63 6.37
C PHE A 303 6.96 -0.13 6.13
N ALA A 304 6.15 0.00 7.19
CA ALA A 304 4.74 0.35 7.08
C ALA A 304 4.53 1.81 6.66
N MET A 305 5.22 2.77 7.30
CA MET A 305 5.07 4.20 7.02
C MET A 305 6.06 4.65 5.93
N GLY A 306 7.34 4.30 6.07
CA GLY A 306 8.38 4.72 5.13
C GLY A 306 8.23 4.07 3.76
N ALA A 307 8.24 2.75 3.69
CA ALA A 307 8.17 2.05 2.40
C ALA A 307 6.72 1.97 1.88
N LEU A 308 5.80 1.33 2.61
CA LEU A 308 4.46 1.05 2.10
C LEU A 308 3.64 2.33 1.92
N ALA A 309 3.38 3.08 2.98
CA ALA A 309 2.56 4.29 2.88
C ALA A 309 3.24 5.36 2.02
N GLY A 310 4.56 5.47 2.06
CA GLY A 310 5.32 6.41 1.23
C GLY A 310 5.20 6.12 -0.26
N VAL A 311 5.42 4.86 -0.67
CA VAL A 311 5.24 4.44 -2.07
C VAL A 311 3.77 4.59 -2.50
N ILE A 312 2.82 4.25 -1.62
CA ILE A 312 1.39 4.48 -1.86
C ILE A 312 1.14 5.97 -2.14
N LEU A 313 1.56 6.88 -1.26
CA LEU A 313 1.33 8.31 -1.39
C LEU A 313 1.94 8.87 -2.70
N ALA A 314 3.16 8.45 -3.04
CA ALA A 314 3.82 8.84 -4.28
C ALA A 314 3.08 8.31 -5.52
N MET A 315 2.62 7.06 -5.48
CA MET A 315 1.91 6.43 -6.60
C MET A 315 0.51 7.02 -6.80
N ILE A 316 -0.28 7.19 -5.74
CA ILE A 316 -1.65 7.74 -5.86
C ILE A 316 -1.62 9.18 -6.38
N ALA A 317 -0.66 10.01 -5.96
CA ALA A 317 -0.48 11.35 -6.49
C ALA A 317 -0.14 11.34 -7.99
N ARG A 318 0.83 10.52 -8.39
CA ARG A 318 1.26 10.41 -9.78
C ARG A 318 0.18 9.83 -10.70
N VAL A 319 -0.49 8.76 -10.29
CA VAL A 319 -1.55 8.10 -11.05
C VAL A 319 -2.75 9.03 -11.20
N SER A 320 -3.11 9.77 -10.15
CA SER A 320 -4.19 10.77 -10.21
C SER A 320 -3.94 11.83 -11.29
N MET A 321 -2.70 12.36 -11.41
CA MET A 321 -2.36 13.29 -12.49
C MET A 321 -2.50 12.64 -13.87
N GLY A 322 -1.86 11.49 -14.06
CA GLY A 322 -1.78 10.84 -15.38
C GLY A 322 -3.14 10.37 -15.90
N HIS A 323 -3.95 9.73 -15.05
CA HIS A 323 -5.23 9.17 -15.45
C HIS A 323 -6.39 10.18 -15.47
N THR A 324 -6.19 11.40 -14.97
CA THR A 324 -7.18 12.49 -15.11
C THR A 324 -6.89 13.43 -16.28
N GLY A 325 -5.94 13.07 -17.17
CA GLY A 325 -5.62 13.83 -18.37
C GLY A 325 -4.80 15.10 -18.12
N ARG A 326 -4.20 15.25 -16.93
CA ARG A 326 -3.42 16.44 -16.56
C ARG A 326 -1.94 16.28 -16.89
N ALA A 327 -1.27 17.38 -17.14
CA ALA A 327 0.18 17.39 -17.33
C ALA A 327 0.88 17.00 -16.03
N ILE A 328 1.46 15.78 -15.99
CA ILE A 328 1.98 15.12 -14.78
C ILE A 328 2.92 16.03 -13.97
N TYR A 329 3.77 16.81 -14.65
CA TYR A 329 4.80 17.63 -14.01
C TYR A 329 4.40 19.11 -13.82
N LYS A 330 3.14 19.46 -14.06
CA LYS A 330 2.54 20.78 -13.81
C LYS A 330 1.45 20.71 -12.74
N GLY A 331 1.53 19.75 -11.84
CA GLY A 331 0.57 19.52 -10.77
C GLY A 331 0.77 20.40 -9.55
N PRO A 332 -0.02 20.16 -8.50
CA PRO A 332 0.07 20.89 -7.24
C PRO A 332 1.45 20.74 -6.58
N LYS A 333 1.84 21.75 -5.79
CA LYS A 333 3.07 21.71 -4.99
C LYS A 333 2.93 20.72 -3.82
N PHE A 334 3.14 19.44 -4.08
CA PHE A 334 2.85 18.35 -3.15
C PHE A 334 4.08 17.88 -2.34
N ARG A 335 5.22 18.54 -2.47
CA ARG A 335 6.46 18.22 -1.75
C ARG A 335 6.27 18.19 -0.23
N PHE A 336 5.46 19.11 0.32
CA PHE A 336 5.21 19.18 1.75
C PHE A 336 4.62 17.89 2.32
N ALA A 337 3.72 17.23 1.60
CA ALA A 337 3.09 15.98 2.04
C ALA A 337 4.10 14.82 2.13
N TYR A 338 5.01 14.74 1.15
CA TYR A 338 6.10 13.77 1.21
C TYR A 338 7.03 14.01 2.39
N LEU A 339 7.42 15.26 2.63
CA LEU A 339 8.29 15.62 3.75
C LEU A 339 7.59 15.40 5.10
N ALA A 340 6.28 15.67 5.20
CA ALA A 340 5.49 15.39 6.39
C ALA A 340 5.47 13.89 6.72
N LEU A 341 5.32 13.02 5.71
CA LEU A 341 5.34 11.57 5.91
C LEU A 341 6.74 11.05 6.28
N VAL A 342 7.81 11.60 5.68
CA VAL A 342 9.19 11.28 6.06
C VAL A 342 9.44 11.68 7.52
N PHE A 343 9.07 12.89 7.90
CA PHE A 343 9.17 13.37 9.28
C PHE A 343 8.39 12.46 10.24
N ALA A 344 7.12 12.15 9.93
CA ALA A 344 6.30 11.23 10.72
C ALA A 344 6.97 9.86 10.91
N THR A 345 7.54 9.32 9.84
CA THR A 345 8.26 8.03 9.87
C THR A 345 9.48 8.09 10.77
N LEU A 346 10.31 9.13 10.62
CA LEU A 346 11.51 9.30 11.44
C LEU A 346 11.15 9.47 12.93
N VAL A 347 10.19 10.32 13.24
CA VAL A 347 9.72 10.51 14.62
C VAL A 347 9.20 9.21 15.22
N ARG A 348 8.37 8.47 14.46
CA ARG A 348 7.78 7.21 14.95
C ARG A 348 8.82 6.12 15.17
N VAL A 349 9.87 6.07 14.35
CA VAL A 349 10.92 5.04 14.43
C VAL A 349 12.05 5.48 15.37
N VAL A 350 12.69 6.61 15.07
CA VAL A 350 13.87 7.06 15.81
C VAL A 350 13.52 7.56 17.19
N GLY A 351 12.42 8.33 17.32
CA GLY A 351 11.92 8.81 18.61
C GLY A 351 11.60 7.65 19.55
N ALA A 352 10.89 6.62 19.07
CA ALA A 352 10.56 5.45 19.86
C ALA A 352 11.80 4.61 20.27
N ILE A 353 12.84 4.59 19.45
CA ILE A 353 14.09 3.86 19.75
C ILE A 353 14.94 4.61 20.80
N LEU A 354 15.12 5.92 20.62
CA LEU A 354 16.06 6.70 21.42
C LEU A 354 15.45 7.25 22.71
N TRP A 355 14.14 7.53 22.72
CA TRP A 355 13.42 8.14 23.85
C TRP A 355 12.07 7.44 24.06
N SER A 356 12.15 6.17 24.45
CA SER A 356 10.98 5.29 24.63
C SER A 356 10.00 5.79 25.70
N GLU A 357 10.46 6.54 26.66
CA GLU A 357 9.66 7.15 27.73
C GLU A 357 8.63 8.16 27.20
N TYR A 358 8.88 8.75 26.02
CA TYR A 358 7.95 9.67 25.34
C TYR A 358 7.16 9.01 24.21
N LEU A 359 6.98 7.68 24.23
CA LEU A 359 6.36 6.93 23.13
C LEU A 359 4.99 7.51 22.73
N GLN A 360 4.15 7.90 23.68
CA GLN A 360 2.85 8.52 23.39
C GLN A 360 3.01 9.82 22.59
N THR A 361 3.96 10.67 22.96
CA THR A 361 4.26 11.90 22.23
C THR A 361 4.69 11.60 20.79
N TRP A 362 5.56 10.61 20.60
CA TRP A 362 6.00 10.23 19.26
C TRP A 362 4.86 9.66 18.39
N VAL A 363 3.93 8.92 18.99
CA VAL A 363 2.72 8.45 18.32
C VAL A 363 1.83 9.60 17.88
N ILE A 364 1.61 10.60 18.75
CA ILE A 364 0.81 11.81 18.44
C ILE A 364 1.47 12.60 17.31
N VAL A 365 2.75 12.94 17.43
CA VAL A 365 3.48 13.76 16.44
C VAL A 365 3.54 13.06 15.08
N ALA A 366 3.79 11.74 15.08
CA ALA A 366 3.77 10.95 13.86
C ALA A 366 2.36 10.88 13.24
N GLY A 367 1.31 10.77 14.06
CA GLY A 367 -0.09 10.79 13.62
C GLY A 367 -0.47 12.13 12.97
N ILE A 368 0.00 13.24 13.52
CA ILE A 368 -0.20 14.58 12.92
C ILE A 368 0.50 14.64 11.54
N GLY A 369 1.77 14.26 11.46
CA GLY A 369 2.52 14.27 10.20
C GLY A 369 1.90 13.36 9.14
N TRP A 370 1.40 12.19 9.52
CA TRP A 370 0.63 11.30 8.65
C TRP A 370 -0.66 11.96 8.15
N THR A 371 -1.42 12.59 9.04
CA THR A 371 -2.67 13.28 8.69
C THR A 371 -2.41 14.45 7.74
N VAL A 372 -1.34 15.21 7.94
CA VAL A 372 -0.91 16.27 7.00
C VAL A 372 -0.56 15.69 5.63
N ALA A 373 0.12 14.54 5.58
CA ALA A 373 0.52 13.91 4.33
C ALA A 373 -0.69 13.42 3.51
N PHE A 374 -1.57 12.63 4.09
CA PHE A 374 -2.76 12.09 3.41
C PHE A 374 -3.86 13.14 3.23
N GLY A 375 -4.01 14.08 4.18
CA GLY A 375 -4.88 15.24 4.03
C GLY A 375 -4.46 16.13 2.86
N GLY A 376 -3.16 16.36 2.72
CA GLY A 376 -2.59 17.04 1.55
C GLY A 376 -2.96 16.33 0.24
N PHE A 377 -2.94 14.99 0.21
CA PHE A 377 -3.39 14.24 -0.96
C PHE A 377 -4.88 14.48 -1.24
N VAL A 378 -5.74 14.35 -0.25
CA VAL A 378 -7.20 14.56 -0.41
C VAL A 378 -7.49 15.98 -0.90
N MET A 379 -6.84 16.99 -0.33
CA MET A 379 -7.03 18.39 -0.72
C MET A 379 -6.52 18.69 -2.15
N CYS A 380 -5.35 18.20 -2.50
CA CYS A 380 -4.73 18.51 -3.80
C CYS A 380 -5.29 17.69 -4.96
N PHE A 381 -5.60 16.41 -4.73
CA PHE A 381 -5.97 15.46 -5.78
C PHE A 381 -7.43 15.00 -5.71
N GLY A 382 -8.09 15.08 -4.56
CA GLY A 382 -9.49 14.70 -4.40
C GLY A 382 -10.42 15.36 -5.43
N PRO A 383 -10.35 16.69 -5.64
CA PRO A 383 -11.16 17.35 -6.68
C PRO A 383 -10.94 16.80 -8.10
N MET A 384 -9.73 16.30 -8.39
CA MET A 384 -9.42 15.72 -9.71
C MET A 384 -10.05 14.34 -9.89
N LEU A 385 -10.19 13.58 -8.79
CA LEU A 385 -10.79 12.26 -8.80
C LEU A 385 -12.32 12.30 -8.98
N LEU A 386 -12.94 13.39 -8.54
CA LEU A 386 -14.39 13.63 -8.64
C LEU A 386 -14.83 14.25 -9.98
N LYS A 387 -13.90 14.79 -10.79
CA LYS A 387 -14.20 15.47 -12.05
C LYS A 387 -13.84 14.60 -13.26
N ALA A 388 -14.51 14.81 -14.38
CA ALA A 388 -14.14 14.20 -15.65
C ALA A 388 -12.71 14.59 -16.07
N ARG A 389 -12.12 13.82 -16.99
CA ARG A 389 -10.79 14.12 -17.55
C ARG A 389 -10.80 15.46 -18.27
N VAL A 390 -9.72 16.22 -18.07
CA VAL A 390 -9.61 17.55 -18.67
C VAL A 390 -9.26 17.53 -20.17
N ASP A 391 -8.78 16.39 -20.67
CA ASP A 391 -8.40 16.18 -22.08
C ASP A 391 -9.56 15.61 -22.93
N GLY A 392 -10.77 15.46 -22.36
CA GLY A 392 -11.97 14.96 -23.04
C GLY A 392 -11.93 13.49 -23.45
N HIS A 393 -10.87 12.74 -23.08
CA HIS A 393 -10.82 11.29 -23.28
C HIS A 393 -11.63 10.53 -22.22
N PRO A 394 -12.09 9.29 -22.52
CA PRO A 394 -12.68 8.41 -21.54
C PRO A 394 -11.75 8.11 -20.34
N GLY A 395 -12.32 7.90 -19.09
CA GLY A 395 -11.55 7.48 -17.93
C GLY A 395 -11.71 8.28 -16.65
#